data_94397cc778b19101c1fb946ff42a3819
#
_entry.id   94397cc778b19101c1fb946ff42a3819
#
_cell.length_a   1.000
_cell.length_b   1.000
_cell.length_c   1.000
_cell.angle_alpha   90.00
_cell.angle_beta   90.00
_cell.angle_gamma   90.00
#
_symmetry.space_group_name_H-M   'P 1'
#
loop_
_entity.id
_entity.type
_entity.pdbx_description
1 polymer ?
#
loop_
_entity_poly.entity_id
_entity_poly.type
_entity_poly.pdbx_seq_one_letter_code
_entity_poly.pdbx_strand_id
1 'polypeptide(L)'
;NFRMIGNLPLVLSQVYVTMIAATGVFFIMTMGGLDFSQGSILGIASIVVCMLSKTSIPLAIVGGIAAGAAIGAINGYFYVYRKIKSFIVTICTMFLFRGFIKYLTTNAPVAGSAKLINFDSTELKIACTVLILVIGFILFRFTKFGTYLKAIGAGEKAAMFSGIRTDRMKFWIYVLAGAITGFAAFINVIKVGSVTSSGGNQLETQILIALVLGGMPISGGAKVRFENIIVGSLLYIVLNSGLTMMGFSTQLMQLIQGVVFLVFVAVFADRQSLQVI
;
A
#
# COMPACT_ATOMS: atom_id res chain seq x y z
N ASN A 1 6.44 11.66 -27.32
CA ASN A 1 5.12 12.05 -26.79
C ASN A 1 3.95 11.25 -27.40
N PHE A 2 3.98 10.91 -28.70
CA PHE A 2 2.91 10.12 -29.35
C PHE A 2 2.83 8.67 -28.83
N ARG A 3 3.94 8.05 -28.43
CA ARG A 3 3.98 6.68 -27.88
C ARG A 3 3.34 6.54 -26.48
N MET A 4 3.30 7.62 -25.69
CA MET A 4 2.62 7.61 -24.38
C MET A 4 1.11 7.49 -24.49
N ILE A 5 0.50 8.20 -25.47
CA ILE A 5 -0.97 8.21 -25.63
C ILE A 5 -1.48 6.84 -26.09
N GLY A 6 -0.75 6.17 -27.00
CA GLY A 6 -1.13 4.83 -27.48
C GLY A 6 -1.02 3.72 -26.42
N ASN A 7 -0.20 3.93 -25.38
CA ASN A 7 0.02 2.96 -24.29
C ASN A 7 -0.68 3.37 -22.97
N LEU A 8 -1.51 4.41 -23.00
CA LEU A 8 -2.23 4.88 -21.82
C LEU A 8 -2.99 3.78 -21.06
N PRO A 9 -3.71 2.85 -21.70
CA PRO A 9 -4.37 1.75 -21.01
C PRO A 9 -3.38 0.84 -20.26
N LEU A 10 -2.22 0.58 -20.83
CA LEU A 10 -1.16 -0.22 -20.19
C LEU A 10 -0.57 0.50 -18.97
N VAL A 11 -0.31 1.79 -19.10
CA VAL A 11 0.17 2.66 -18.02
C VAL A 11 -0.85 2.68 -16.89
N LEU A 12 -2.11 2.94 -17.19
CA LEU A 12 -3.19 2.96 -16.20
C LEU A 12 -3.40 1.60 -15.52
N SER A 13 -3.15 0.49 -16.22
CA SER A 13 -3.29 -0.84 -15.62
C SER A 13 -2.34 -1.11 -14.45
N GLN A 14 -1.26 -0.35 -14.33
CA GLN A 14 -0.30 -0.45 -13.22
C GLN A 14 -0.73 0.37 -11.99
N VAL A 15 -1.62 1.37 -12.17
CA VAL A 15 -2.06 2.28 -11.10
C VAL A 15 -2.92 1.59 -10.07
N TYR A 16 -3.81 0.67 -10.50
CA TYR A 16 -4.90 0.18 -9.65
C TYR A 16 -4.41 -0.46 -8.36
N VAL A 17 -3.48 -1.40 -8.46
CA VAL A 17 -2.94 -2.11 -7.29
C VAL A 17 -2.23 -1.15 -6.34
N THR A 18 -1.38 -0.28 -6.90
CA THR A 18 -0.62 0.70 -6.11
C THR A 18 -1.56 1.70 -5.43
N MET A 19 -2.59 2.19 -6.12
CA MET A 19 -3.53 3.18 -5.60
C MET A 19 -4.43 2.60 -4.51
N ILE A 20 -4.91 1.36 -4.67
CA ILE A 20 -5.67 0.66 -3.64
C ILE A 20 -4.80 0.45 -2.40
N ALA A 21 -3.60 -0.11 -2.54
CA ALA A 21 -2.70 -0.35 -1.42
C ALA A 21 -2.22 0.96 -0.77
N ALA A 22 -1.98 2.01 -1.57
CA ALA A 22 -1.62 3.34 -1.08
C ALA A 22 -2.70 3.94 -0.17
N THR A 23 -3.99 3.62 -0.39
CA THR A 23 -5.07 4.06 0.49
C THR A 23 -4.91 3.51 1.91
N GLY A 24 -4.50 2.26 2.06
CA GLY A 24 -4.20 1.66 3.37
C GLY A 24 -2.99 2.31 4.05
N VAL A 25 -1.88 2.45 3.32
CA VAL A 25 -0.65 3.07 3.82
C VAL A 25 -0.85 4.55 4.16
N PHE A 26 -1.67 5.25 3.39
CA PHE A 26 -2.05 6.63 3.67
C PHE A 26 -2.61 6.82 5.08
N PHE A 27 -3.47 5.92 5.55
CA PHE A 27 -3.99 5.98 6.92
C PHE A 27 -2.89 5.76 7.96
N ILE A 28 -1.98 4.81 7.71
CA ILE A 28 -0.83 4.56 8.58
C ILE A 28 0.10 5.78 8.63
N MET A 29 0.44 6.36 7.47
CA MET A 29 1.29 7.55 7.40
C MET A 29 0.61 8.78 8.01
N THR A 30 -0.71 8.91 7.92
CA THR A 30 -1.44 10.03 8.54
C THR A 30 -1.24 10.08 10.05
N MET A 31 -1.14 8.93 10.72
CA MET A 31 -0.84 8.86 12.16
C MET A 31 0.67 8.90 12.49
N GLY A 32 1.54 9.14 11.51
CA GLY A 32 2.99 9.20 11.68
C GLY A 32 3.68 7.81 11.71
N GLY A 33 3.00 6.74 11.30
CA GLY A 33 3.57 5.39 11.14
C GLY A 33 4.14 5.18 9.75
N LEU A 34 5.08 4.21 9.63
CA LEU A 34 5.58 3.71 8.35
C LEU A 34 5.32 2.21 8.27
N ASP A 35 4.95 1.74 7.09
CA ASP A 35 4.71 0.32 6.85
C ASP A 35 5.44 -0.17 5.59
N PHE A 36 6.47 -0.96 5.84
CA PHE A 36 7.27 -1.61 4.79
C PHE A 36 6.78 -3.03 4.46
N SER A 37 5.75 -3.54 5.13
CA SER A 37 5.27 -4.91 4.93
C SER A 37 4.27 -5.06 3.78
N GLN A 38 3.80 -3.98 3.18
CA GLN A 38 2.69 -3.99 2.21
C GLN A 38 2.95 -4.87 0.99
N GLY A 39 4.20 -4.90 0.49
CA GLY A 39 4.57 -5.79 -0.61
C GLY A 39 4.51 -7.27 -0.23
N SER A 40 4.93 -7.62 0.98
CA SER A 40 4.84 -8.99 1.47
C SER A 40 3.38 -9.38 1.80
N ILE A 41 2.58 -8.45 2.31
CA ILE A 41 1.13 -8.65 2.49
C ILE A 41 0.47 -8.94 1.14
N LEU A 42 0.76 -8.12 0.11
CA LEU A 42 0.25 -8.36 -1.24
C LEU A 42 0.65 -9.75 -1.74
N GLY A 43 1.92 -10.13 -1.57
CA GLY A 43 2.43 -11.44 -2.04
C GLY A 43 1.72 -12.62 -1.37
N ILE A 44 1.62 -12.63 -0.03
CA ILE A 44 0.92 -13.70 0.70
C ILE A 44 -0.57 -13.72 0.36
N ALA A 45 -1.23 -12.57 0.39
CA ALA A 45 -2.64 -12.47 0.03
C ALA A 45 -2.89 -12.94 -1.41
N SER A 46 -1.98 -12.63 -2.36
CA SER A 46 -2.06 -13.13 -3.74
C SER A 46 -1.94 -14.66 -3.81
N ILE A 47 -1.07 -15.28 -3.00
CA ILE A 47 -0.98 -16.75 -2.92
C ILE A 47 -2.30 -17.34 -2.42
N VAL A 48 -2.87 -16.77 -1.34
CA VAL A 48 -4.17 -17.20 -0.81
C VAL A 48 -5.28 -17.05 -1.85
N VAL A 49 -5.32 -15.92 -2.56
CA VAL A 49 -6.26 -15.70 -3.66
C VAL A 49 -6.09 -16.75 -4.75
N CYS A 50 -4.87 -17.04 -5.19
CA CYS A 50 -4.60 -18.08 -6.20
C CYS A 50 -5.12 -19.46 -5.75
N MET A 51 -4.84 -19.85 -4.51
CA MET A 51 -5.29 -21.13 -3.97
C MET A 51 -6.81 -21.23 -3.90
N LEU A 52 -7.46 -20.23 -3.30
CA LEU A 52 -8.91 -20.23 -3.08
C LEU A 52 -9.71 -19.97 -4.37
N SER A 53 -9.13 -19.34 -5.38
CA SER A 53 -9.78 -19.13 -6.68
C SER A 53 -10.12 -20.41 -7.41
N LYS A 54 -9.42 -21.51 -7.09
CA LYS A 54 -9.72 -22.86 -7.63
C LYS A 54 -11.04 -23.40 -7.10
N THR A 55 -11.45 -22.99 -5.92
CA THR A 55 -12.73 -23.38 -5.28
C THR A 55 -13.85 -22.42 -5.66
N SER A 56 -13.71 -21.14 -5.32
CA SER A 56 -14.68 -20.09 -5.68
C SER A 56 -14.04 -18.70 -5.66
N ILE A 57 -14.53 -17.81 -6.53
CA ILE A 57 -14.00 -16.44 -6.64
C ILE A 57 -14.39 -15.58 -5.43
N PRO A 58 -15.63 -15.59 -4.93
CA PRO A 58 -15.98 -14.87 -3.70
C PRO A 58 -15.11 -15.29 -2.50
N LEU A 59 -14.83 -16.59 -2.37
CA LEU A 59 -13.97 -17.09 -1.30
C LEU A 59 -12.53 -16.59 -1.45
N ALA A 60 -12.03 -16.48 -2.69
CA ALA A 60 -10.71 -15.92 -2.96
C ALA A 60 -10.59 -14.46 -2.54
N ILE A 61 -11.61 -13.64 -2.81
CA ILE A 61 -11.66 -12.24 -2.38
C ILE A 61 -11.63 -12.13 -0.86
N VAL A 62 -12.53 -12.84 -0.18
CA VAL A 62 -12.61 -12.84 1.29
C VAL A 62 -11.33 -13.38 1.90
N GLY A 63 -10.78 -14.45 1.34
CA GLY A 63 -9.52 -15.05 1.80
C GLY A 63 -8.32 -14.11 1.66
N GLY A 64 -8.23 -13.38 0.54
CA GLY A 64 -7.19 -12.37 0.33
C GLY A 64 -7.28 -11.23 1.35
N ILE A 65 -8.48 -10.70 1.58
CA ILE A 65 -8.75 -9.66 2.57
C ILE A 65 -8.40 -10.16 3.98
N ALA A 66 -8.84 -11.37 4.33
CA ALA A 66 -8.58 -11.97 5.64
C ALA A 66 -7.09 -12.21 5.88
N ALA A 67 -6.37 -12.73 4.88
CA ALA A 67 -4.93 -12.93 4.96
C ALA A 67 -4.18 -11.61 5.16
N GLY A 68 -4.52 -10.57 4.40
CA GLY A 68 -3.96 -9.24 4.57
C GLY A 68 -4.28 -8.64 5.93
N ALA A 69 -5.53 -8.73 6.39
CA ALA A 69 -5.95 -8.27 7.71
C ALA A 69 -5.23 -9.00 8.85
N ALA A 70 -5.00 -10.30 8.72
CA ALA A 70 -4.28 -11.09 9.71
C ALA A 70 -2.82 -10.62 9.87
N ILE A 71 -2.12 -10.38 8.76
CA ILE A 71 -0.75 -9.84 8.81
C ILE A 71 -0.76 -8.41 9.36
N GLY A 72 -1.73 -7.58 8.96
CA GLY A 72 -1.93 -6.25 9.55
C GLY A 72 -2.19 -6.31 11.05
N ALA A 73 -2.96 -7.29 11.54
CA ALA A 73 -3.18 -7.52 12.97
C ALA A 73 -1.89 -7.90 13.71
N ILE A 74 -1.04 -8.74 13.11
CA ILE A 74 0.28 -9.07 13.65
C ILE A 74 1.11 -7.79 13.81
N ASN A 75 1.21 -6.97 12.75
CA ASN A 75 1.94 -5.70 12.78
C ASN A 75 1.38 -4.75 13.86
N GLY A 76 0.04 -4.58 13.88
CA GLY A 76 -0.65 -3.75 14.87
C GLY A 76 -0.41 -4.23 16.30
N TYR A 77 -0.42 -5.54 16.53
CA TYR A 77 -0.16 -6.12 17.86
C TYR A 77 1.24 -5.78 18.36
N PHE A 78 2.27 -6.04 17.58
CA PHE A 78 3.65 -5.77 17.99
C PHE A 78 3.91 -4.26 18.13
N TYR A 79 3.36 -3.45 17.25
CA TYR A 79 3.50 -2.00 17.34
C TYR A 79 2.84 -1.42 18.58
N VAL A 80 1.59 -1.79 18.85
CA VAL A 80 0.77 -1.17 19.89
C VAL A 80 1.04 -1.78 21.27
N TYR A 81 0.91 -3.12 21.38
CA TYR A 81 0.95 -3.78 22.67
C TYR A 81 2.37 -4.10 23.14
N ARG A 82 3.29 -4.35 22.20
CA ARG A 82 4.71 -4.56 22.51
C ARG A 82 5.53 -3.28 22.44
N LYS A 83 4.92 -2.16 22.01
CA LYS A 83 5.51 -0.81 21.90
C LYS A 83 6.80 -0.76 21.07
N ILE A 84 6.91 -1.63 20.07
CA ILE A 84 8.02 -1.64 19.12
C ILE A 84 7.71 -0.60 18.05
N LYS A 85 8.69 0.19 17.62
CA LYS A 85 8.50 1.19 16.56
C LYS A 85 7.94 0.54 15.29
N SER A 86 6.94 1.19 14.66
CA SER A 86 6.21 0.62 13.53
C SER A 86 7.11 0.16 12.39
N PHE A 87 8.11 0.97 12.02
CA PHE A 87 9.01 0.64 10.93
C PHE A 87 9.84 -0.63 11.21
N ILE A 88 10.25 -0.87 12.47
CA ILE A 88 10.99 -2.08 12.86
C ILE A 88 10.11 -3.32 12.70
N VAL A 89 8.89 -3.26 13.24
CA VAL A 89 7.92 -4.36 13.13
C VAL A 89 7.68 -4.71 11.67
N THR A 90 7.38 -3.70 10.85
CA THR A 90 6.99 -3.92 9.46
C THR A 90 8.14 -4.37 8.57
N ILE A 91 9.39 -3.97 8.87
CA ILE A 91 10.57 -4.52 8.20
C ILE A 91 10.77 -5.99 8.59
N CYS A 92 10.67 -6.34 9.88
CA CYS A 92 10.80 -7.73 10.32
C CYS A 92 9.74 -8.63 9.66
N THR A 93 8.48 -8.20 9.66
CA THR A 93 7.39 -8.95 9.02
C THR A 93 7.53 -8.99 7.50
N MET A 94 8.05 -7.95 6.88
CA MET A 94 8.39 -7.94 5.46
C MET A 94 9.37 -9.07 5.12
N PHE A 95 10.49 -9.17 5.84
CA PHE A 95 11.47 -10.24 5.59
C PHE A 95 10.91 -11.61 5.87
N LEU A 96 10.16 -11.77 6.97
CA LEU A 96 9.52 -13.02 7.34
C LEU A 96 8.61 -13.54 6.21
N PHE A 97 7.66 -12.71 5.78
CA PHE A 97 6.68 -13.12 4.77
C PHE A 97 7.28 -13.18 3.36
N ARG A 98 8.30 -12.40 3.03
CA ARG A 98 9.07 -12.57 1.78
C ARG A 98 9.81 -13.91 1.75
N GLY A 99 10.41 -14.30 2.87
CA GLY A 99 11.00 -15.64 3.00
C GLY A 99 9.96 -16.74 2.78
N PHE A 100 8.77 -16.57 3.37
CA PHE A 100 7.67 -17.51 3.22
C PHE A 100 7.13 -17.59 1.79
N ILE A 101 6.98 -16.44 1.10
CA ILE A 101 6.62 -16.39 -0.32
C ILE A 101 7.63 -17.19 -1.15
N LYS A 102 8.94 -16.92 -0.97
CA LYS A 102 10.00 -17.62 -1.69
C LYS A 102 9.94 -19.13 -1.43
N TYR A 103 9.74 -19.55 -0.18
CA TYR A 103 9.61 -20.96 0.19
C TYR A 103 8.44 -21.63 -0.53
N LEU A 104 7.26 -21.00 -0.53
CA LEU A 104 6.06 -21.56 -1.19
C LEU A 104 6.16 -21.59 -2.72
N THR A 105 7.00 -20.75 -3.30
CA THR A 105 7.16 -20.62 -4.76
C THR A 105 8.49 -21.17 -5.26
N THR A 106 9.24 -21.90 -4.42
CA THR A 106 10.57 -22.45 -4.77
C THR A 106 10.52 -23.39 -5.98
N ASN A 107 9.56 -24.31 -6.01
CA ASN A 107 9.47 -25.34 -7.05
C ASN A 107 8.71 -24.87 -8.29
N ALA A 108 7.67 -24.05 -8.10
CA ALA A 108 6.86 -23.50 -9.19
C ALA A 108 6.07 -22.28 -8.73
N PRO A 109 5.72 -21.35 -9.64
CA PRO A 109 4.78 -20.29 -9.34
C PRO A 109 3.42 -20.84 -8.88
N VAL A 110 2.79 -20.17 -7.92
CA VAL A 110 1.43 -20.52 -7.49
C VAL A 110 0.44 -19.89 -8.47
N ALA A 111 -0.14 -20.73 -9.35
CA ALA A 111 -1.11 -20.29 -10.33
C ALA A 111 -2.53 -20.23 -9.76
N GLY A 112 -3.25 -19.20 -10.15
CA GLY A 112 -4.70 -19.06 -9.90
C GLY A 112 -5.53 -19.90 -10.86
N SER A 113 -6.85 -19.88 -10.66
CA SER A 113 -7.80 -20.54 -11.57
C SER A 113 -7.88 -19.80 -12.90
N ALA A 114 -7.98 -20.54 -14.00
CA ALA A 114 -8.23 -19.97 -15.34
C ALA A 114 -9.50 -19.09 -15.39
N LYS A 115 -10.47 -19.35 -14.51
CA LYS A 115 -11.70 -18.54 -14.41
C LYS A 115 -11.43 -17.06 -14.04
N LEU A 116 -10.27 -16.75 -13.43
CA LEU A 116 -9.89 -15.37 -13.09
C LEU A 116 -9.67 -14.51 -14.34
N ILE A 117 -9.29 -15.09 -15.45
CA ILE A 117 -9.09 -14.37 -16.73
C ILE A 117 -10.39 -13.70 -17.19
N ASN A 118 -11.54 -14.32 -16.91
CA ASN A 118 -12.84 -13.74 -17.27
C ASN A 118 -13.16 -12.44 -16.49
N PHE A 119 -12.46 -12.19 -15.40
CA PHE A 119 -12.59 -10.97 -14.60
C PHE A 119 -11.52 -9.93 -14.95
N ASP A 120 -10.62 -10.20 -15.90
CA ASP A 120 -9.58 -9.26 -16.34
C ASP A 120 -10.16 -8.17 -17.25
N SER A 121 -11.13 -7.42 -16.73
CA SER A 121 -11.68 -6.25 -17.39
C SER A 121 -11.14 -4.95 -16.78
N THR A 122 -10.85 -3.98 -17.63
CA THR A 122 -10.40 -2.65 -17.18
C THR A 122 -11.48 -1.96 -16.35
N GLU A 123 -12.74 -2.15 -16.71
CA GLU A 123 -13.91 -1.60 -16.02
C GLU A 123 -13.99 -2.08 -14.57
N LEU A 124 -13.81 -3.39 -14.33
CA LEU A 124 -13.80 -3.95 -12.99
C LEU A 124 -12.69 -3.35 -12.13
N LYS A 125 -11.48 -3.21 -12.69
CA LYS A 125 -10.32 -2.65 -11.97
C LYS A 125 -10.56 -1.19 -11.61
N ILE A 126 -11.09 -0.40 -12.54
CA ILE A 126 -11.47 0.99 -12.28
C ILE A 126 -12.55 1.05 -11.20
N ALA A 127 -13.63 0.27 -11.33
CA ALA A 127 -14.72 0.25 -10.38
C ALA A 127 -14.26 -0.10 -8.96
N CYS A 128 -13.43 -1.15 -8.83
CA CYS A 128 -12.85 -1.55 -7.54
C CYS A 128 -11.94 -0.47 -6.95
N THR A 129 -11.11 0.18 -7.78
CA THR A 129 -10.22 1.24 -7.32
C THR A 129 -11.00 2.46 -6.87
N VAL A 130 -11.98 2.90 -7.67
CA VAL A 130 -12.85 4.02 -7.32
C VAL A 130 -13.66 3.72 -6.06
N LEU A 131 -14.18 2.50 -5.91
CA LEU A 131 -14.91 2.08 -4.72
C LEU A 131 -14.04 2.24 -3.45
N ILE A 132 -12.80 1.72 -3.47
CA ILE A 132 -11.88 1.82 -2.32
C ILE A 132 -11.50 3.28 -2.05
N LEU A 133 -11.24 4.08 -3.09
CA LEU A 133 -10.94 5.51 -2.93
C LEU A 133 -12.13 6.27 -2.34
N VAL A 134 -13.34 6.02 -2.82
CA VAL A 134 -14.56 6.68 -2.30
C VAL A 134 -14.81 6.29 -0.84
N ILE A 135 -14.72 5.00 -0.51
CA ILE A 135 -14.85 4.53 0.88
C ILE A 135 -13.77 5.18 1.75
N GLY A 136 -12.50 5.16 1.29
CA GLY A 136 -11.38 5.77 1.99
C GLY A 136 -11.56 7.27 2.19
N PHE A 137 -12.03 7.99 1.17
CA PHE A 137 -12.33 9.42 1.25
C PHE A 137 -13.44 9.72 2.25
N ILE A 138 -14.55 8.96 2.21
CA ILE A 138 -15.66 9.11 3.16
C ILE A 138 -15.16 8.87 4.59
N LEU A 139 -14.43 7.78 4.82
CA LEU A 139 -13.86 7.47 6.14
C LEU A 139 -12.94 8.58 6.63
N PHE A 140 -12.10 9.13 5.75
CA PHE A 140 -11.12 10.14 6.12
C PHE A 140 -11.73 11.54 6.31
N ARG A 141 -12.67 11.95 5.43
CA ARG A 141 -13.20 13.33 5.39
C ARG A 141 -14.42 13.52 6.26
N PHE A 142 -15.33 12.54 6.30
CA PHE A 142 -16.65 12.68 6.88
C PHE A 142 -16.86 11.93 8.20
N THR A 143 -15.87 11.17 8.67
CA THR A 143 -16.00 10.43 9.93
C THR A 143 -14.99 10.88 10.98
N LYS A 144 -15.26 10.53 12.24
CA LYS A 144 -14.34 10.74 13.36
C LYS A 144 -13.00 10.00 13.17
N PHE A 145 -12.98 8.97 12.31
CA PHE A 145 -11.79 8.18 12.00
C PHE A 145 -10.66 9.07 11.47
N GLY A 146 -10.90 9.84 10.41
CA GLY A 146 -9.88 10.73 9.84
C GLY A 146 -9.42 11.84 10.79
N THR A 147 -10.35 12.40 11.58
CA THR A 147 -10.02 13.40 12.60
C THR A 147 -9.09 12.82 13.67
N TYR A 148 -9.36 11.58 14.13
CA TYR A 148 -8.52 10.91 15.12
C TYR A 148 -7.14 10.56 14.56
N LEU A 149 -7.05 10.14 13.29
CA LEU A 149 -5.77 9.91 12.63
C LEU A 149 -4.90 11.17 12.60
N LYS A 150 -5.47 12.28 12.16
CA LYS A 150 -4.78 13.57 12.11
C LYS A 150 -4.35 14.04 13.51
N ALA A 151 -5.19 13.83 14.51
CA ALA A 151 -4.88 14.19 15.90
C ALA A 151 -3.71 13.35 16.45
N ILE A 152 -3.72 12.03 16.19
CA ILE A 152 -2.63 11.13 16.60
C ILE A 152 -1.32 11.53 15.91
N GLY A 153 -1.35 11.80 14.60
CA GLY A 153 -0.17 12.21 13.85
C GLY A 153 0.35 13.60 14.21
N ALA A 154 -0.51 14.50 14.66
CA ALA A 154 -0.09 15.82 15.15
C ALA A 154 0.55 15.75 16.54
N GLY A 155 0.13 14.79 17.38
CA GLY A 155 0.69 14.60 18.73
C GLY A 155 -0.06 13.54 19.51
N GLU A 156 0.52 12.34 19.59
CA GLU A 156 -0.13 11.19 20.22
C GLU A 156 -0.51 11.43 21.69
N LYS A 157 0.38 12.05 22.48
CA LYS A 157 0.11 12.37 23.89
C LYS A 157 -1.08 13.32 24.03
N ALA A 158 -1.13 14.37 23.22
CA ALA A 158 -2.23 15.34 23.21
C ALA A 158 -3.55 14.67 22.80
N ALA A 159 -3.53 13.82 21.78
CA ALA A 159 -4.70 13.04 21.34
C ALA A 159 -5.22 12.12 22.47
N MET A 160 -4.32 11.48 23.21
CA MET A 160 -4.67 10.61 24.33
C MET A 160 -5.31 11.43 25.47
N PHE A 161 -4.76 12.59 25.82
CA PHE A 161 -5.35 13.48 26.83
C PHE A 161 -6.71 14.06 26.40
N SER A 162 -6.97 14.15 25.08
CA SER A 162 -8.28 14.53 24.54
C SER A 162 -9.29 13.37 24.53
N GLY A 163 -8.97 12.23 25.15
CA GLY A 163 -9.87 11.08 25.29
C GLY A 163 -9.88 10.12 24.10
N ILE A 164 -8.98 10.28 23.12
CA ILE A 164 -8.87 9.36 21.97
C ILE A 164 -8.15 8.09 22.44
N ARG A 165 -8.76 6.93 22.18
CA ARG A 165 -8.15 5.62 22.45
C ARG A 165 -7.11 5.29 21.37
N THR A 166 -5.93 5.92 21.48
CA THR A 166 -4.87 5.88 20.45
C THR A 166 -4.43 4.45 20.14
N ASP A 167 -4.27 3.60 21.15
CA ASP A 167 -3.82 2.21 20.98
C ASP A 167 -4.80 1.38 20.12
N ARG A 168 -6.10 1.44 20.44
CA ARG A 168 -7.11 0.74 19.64
C ARG A 168 -7.14 1.25 18.21
N MET A 169 -7.04 2.58 18.03
CA MET A 169 -7.05 3.19 16.72
C MET A 169 -5.87 2.73 15.88
N LYS A 170 -4.67 2.78 16.43
CA LYS A 170 -3.45 2.30 15.76
C LYS A 170 -3.56 0.84 15.37
N PHE A 171 -4.04 -0.04 16.24
CA PHE A 171 -4.21 -1.45 15.93
C PHE A 171 -5.14 -1.66 14.73
N TRP A 172 -6.35 -1.08 14.77
CA TRP A 172 -7.34 -1.24 13.71
C TRP A 172 -6.92 -0.64 12.38
N ILE A 173 -6.07 0.40 12.38
CA ILE A 173 -5.52 0.99 11.16
C ILE A 173 -4.60 0.00 10.45
N TYR A 174 -3.74 -0.72 11.17
CA TYR A 174 -2.90 -1.77 10.56
C TYR A 174 -3.73 -2.92 10.01
N VAL A 175 -4.78 -3.34 10.72
CA VAL A 175 -5.73 -4.36 10.24
C VAL A 175 -6.42 -3.89 8.96
N LEU A 176 -6.91 -2.65 8.95
CA LEU A 176 -7.60 -2.07 7.79
C LEU A 176 -6.65 -1.93 6.59
N ALA A 177 -5.44 -1.44 6.79
CA ALA A 177 -4.44 -1.31 5.74
C ALA A 177 -4.08 -2.67 5.14
N GLY A 178 -3.87 -3.68 5.99
CA GLY A 178 -3.66 -5.05 5.55
C GLY A 178 -4.85 -5.62 4.76
N ALA A 179 -6.08 -5.36 5.21
CA ALA A 179 -7.29 -5.78 4.51
C ALA A 179 -7.42 -5.14 3.12
N ILE A 180 -7.15 -3.83 3.02
CA ILE A 180 -7.17 -3.09 1.75
C ILE A 180 -6.11 -3.66 0.79
N THR A 181 -4.90 -3.93 1.28
CA THR A 181 -3.85 -4.55 0.46
C THR A 181 -4.18 -6.00 0.10
N GLY A 182 -4.85 -6.74 1.00
CA GLY A 182 -5.40 -8.06 0.70
C GLY A 182 -6.44 -8.03 -0.43
N PHE A 183 -7.27 -6.98 -0.49
CA PHE A 183 -8.17 -6.75 -1.62
C PHE A 183 -7.40 -6.38 -2.89
N ALA A 184 -6.36 -5.53 -2.79
CA ALA A 184 -5.48 -5.21 -3.92
C ALA A 184 -4.81 -6.46 -4.51
N ALA A 185 -4.54 -7.48 -3.68
CA ALA A 185 -4.00 -8.76 -4.12
C ALA A 185 -4.93 -9.50 -5.08
N PHE A 186 -6.25 -9.42 -4.90
CA PHE A 186 -7.22 -9.97 -5.86
C PHE A 186 -7.08 -9.29 -7.23
N ILE A 187 -7.01 -7.97 -7.26
CA ILE A 187 -6.81 -7.20 -8.52
C ILE A 187 -5.45 -7.53 -9.16
N ASN A 188 -4.41 -7.73 -8.35
CA ASN A 188 -3.10 -8.15 -8.83
C ASN A 188 -3.13 -9.53 -9.48
N VAL A 189 -3.79 -10.50 -8.83
CA VAL A 189 -3.88 -11.88 -9.35
C VAL A 189 -4.71 -11.96 -10.63
N ILE A 190 -5.79 -11.21 -10.75
CA ILE A 190 -6.56 -11.11 -12.01
C ILE A 190 -5.63 -10.69 -13.16
N LYS A 191 -4.74 -9.72 -12.92
CA LYS A 191 -3.83 -9.19 -13.94
C LYS A 191 -2.69 -10.14 -14.29
N VAL A 192 -2.08 -10.80 -13.29
CA VAL A 192 -0.83 -11.57 -13.44
C VAL A 192 -1.09 -13.07 -13.60
N GLY A 193 -2.22 -13.57 -13.09
CA GLY A 193 -2.62 -14.99 -13.17
C GLY A 193 -1.87 -15.93 -12.22
N SER A 194 -0.68 -15.55 -11.72
CA SER A 194 0.15 -16.39 -10.86
C SER A 194 1.04 -15.55 -9.94
N VAL A 195 1.55 -16.17 -8.89
CA VAL A 195 2.49 -15.53 -7.94
C VAL A 195 3.84 -16.24 -8.04
N THR A 196 4.88 -15.46 -8.32
CA THR A 196 6.27 -15.91 -8.36
C THR A 196 7.00 -15.55 -7.07
N SER A 197 8.26 -15.97 -6.93
CA SER A 197 9.12 -15.62 -5.77
C SER A 197 9.36 -14.10 -5.60
N SER A 198 9.12 -13.31 -6.65
CA SER A 198 9.19 -11.85 -6.62
C SER A 198 7.83 -11.17 -6.41
N GLY A 199 6.76 -11.93 -6.14
CA GLY A 199 5.41 -11.41 -5.95
C GLY A 199 5.36 -10.32 -4.87
N GLY A 200 4.83 -9.15 -5.23
CA GLY A 200 4.74 -7.99 -4.34
C GLY A 200 6.07 -7.27 -4.04
N ASN A 201 7.16 -7.64 -4.73
CA ASN A 201 8.46 -6.99 -4.49
C ASN A 201 8.40 -5.51 -4.85
N GLN A 202 8.97 -4.66 -3.97
CA GLN A 202 9.06 -3.19 -4.12
C GLN A 202 7.73 -2.42 -4.05
N LEU A 203 6.59 -3.06 -3.87
CA LEU A 203 5.32 -2.35 -3.77
C LEU A 203 5.33 -1.34 -2.61
N GLU A 204 5.94 -1.68 -1.47
CA GLU A 204 6.08 -0.79 -0.32
C GLU A 204 6.83 0.49 -0.69
N THR A 205 7.94 0.38 -1.42
CA THR A 205 8.72 1.52 -1.88
C THR A 205 7.93 2.37 -2.88
N GLN A 206 7.25 1.72 -3.82
CA GLN A 206 6.41 2.40 -4.81
C GLN A 206 5.29 3.22 -4.16
N ILE A 207 4.62 2.66 -3.14
CA ILE A 207 3.56 3.35 -2.40
C ILE A 207 4.13 4.55 -1.63
N LEU A 208 5.26 4.37 -0.94
CA LEU A 208 5.88 5.47 -0.19
C LEU A 208 6.32 6.61 -1.11
N ILE A 209 6.98 6.28 -2.24
CA ILE A 209 7.34 7.27 -3.25
C ILE A 209 6.09 7.98 -3.78
N ALA A 210 5.04 7.23 -4.13
CA ALA A 210 3.80 7.80 -4.63
C ALA A 210 3.18 8.78 -3.63
N LEU A 211 3.06 8.41 -2.36
CA LEU A 211 2.46 9.29 -1.35
C LEU A 211 3.30 10.55 -1.11
N VAL A 212 4.63 10.42 -1.07
CA VAL A 212 5.54 11.57 -0.89
C VAL A 212 5.53 12.47 -2.13
N LEU A 213 5.53 11.93 -3.36
CA LEU A 213 5.35 12.68 -4.58
C LEU A 213 4.00 13.43 -4.61
N GLY A 214 2.97 12.87 -4.00
CA GLY A 214 1.68 13.53 -3.80
C GLY A 214 1.70 14.66 -2.77
N GLY A 215 2.84 14.93 -2.13
CA GLY A 215 2.98 15.98 -1.11
C GLY A 215 2.57 15.54 0.29
N MET A 216 2.56 14.24 0.58
CA MET A 216 2.26 13.73 1.92
C MET A 216 3.49 13.86 2.82
N PRO A 217 3.39 14.53 3.99
CA PRO A 217 4.49 14.58 4.94
C PRO A 217 4.72 13.19 5.57
N ILE A 218 5.99 12.80 5.70
CA ILE A 218 6.38 11.50 6.29
C ILE A 218 6.01 11.45 7.77
N SER A 219 6.03 12.60 8.45
CA SER A 219 5.63 12.74 9.85
C SER A 219 4.11 12.60 10.07
N GLY A 220 3.31 12.62 9.00
CA GLY A 220 1.86 12.62 9.10
C GLY A 220 1.28 13.92 9.64
N GLY A 221 0.17 13.83 10.35
CA GLY A 221 -0.42 14.97 11.09
C GLY A 221 -1.58 15.69 10.40
N ALA A 222 -1.87 16.90 10.85
CA ALA A 222 -3.09 17.64 10.48
C ALA A 222 -3.13 18.11 9.02
N LYS A 223 -1.97 18.35 8.42
CA LYS A 223 -1.84 18.91 7.04
C LYS A 223 -2.09 17.88 5.93
N VAL A 224 -2.25 16.60 6.27
CA VAL A 224 -2.44 15.51 5.31
C VAL A 224 -3.78 15.65 4.58
N ARG A 225 -3.75 15.49 3.25
CA ARG A 225 -4.93 15.56 2.37
C ARG A 225 -5.11 14.22 1.64
N PHE A 226 -6.35 13.81 1.43
CA PHE A 226 -6.65 12.53 0.76
C PHE A 226 -6.26 12.56 -0.73
N GLU A 227 -6.32 13.72 -1.34
CA GLU A 227 -5.94 13.96 -2.74
C GLU A 227 -4.47 13.58 -3.02
N ASN A 228 -3.61 13.57 -2.00
CA ASN A 228 -2.21 13.17 -2.11
C ASN A 228 -2.07 11.73 -2.66
N ILE A 229 -3.03 10.83 -2.37
CA ILE A 229 -3.03 9.45 -2.90
C ILE A 229 -3.17 9.47 -4.42
N ILE A 230 -4.16 10.21 -4.92
CA ILE A 230 -4.51 10.23 -6.34
C ILE A 230 -3.39 10.89 -7.14
N VAL A 231 -3.02 12.11 -6.74
CA VAL A 231 -1.97 12.88 -7.42
C VAL A 231 -0.64 12.13 -7.39
N GLY A 232 -0.27 11.62 -6.23
CA GLY A 232 1.00 10.93 -6.06
C GLY A 232 1.08 9.61 -6.82
N SER A 233 0.02 8.81 -6.80
CA SER A 233 0.00 7.54 -7.56
C SER A 233 0.04 7.78 -9.06
N LEU A 234 -0.63 8.81 -9.56
CA LEU A 234 -0.58 9.18 -10.98
C LEU A 234 0.81 9.70 -11.37
N LEU A 235 1.41 10.58 -10.56
CA LEU A 235 2.77 11.08 -10.80
C LEU A 235 3.80 9.94 -10.79
N TYR A 236 3.71 9.03 -9.82
CA TYR A 236 4.61 7.88 -9.74
C TYR A 236 4.52 7.01 -11.01
N ILE A 237 3.32 6.73 -11.48
CA ILE A 237 3.13 5.90 -12.66
C ILE A 237 3.61 6.57 -13.93
N VAL A 238 3.35 7.87 -14.10
CA VAL A 238 3.90 8.63 -15.23
C VAL A 238 5.42 8.58 -15.21
N LEU A 239 6.05 8.76 -14.04
CA LEU A 239 7.48 8.62 -13.87
C LEU A 239 7.96 7.22 -14.27
N ASN A 240 7.39 6.18 -13.66
CA ASN A 240 7.80 4.79 -13.88
C ASN A 240 7.60 4.35 -15.34
N SER A 241 6.45 4.66 -15.91
CA SER A 241 6.14 4.33 -17.31
C SER A 241 6.99 5.14 -18.28
N GLY A 242 7.26 6.40 -17.98
CA GLY A 242 8.15 7.24 -18.78
C GLY A 242 9.57 6.66 -18.84
N LEU A 243 10.12 6.26 -17.70
CA LEU A 243 11.44 5.62 -17.63
C LEU A 243 11.47 4.27 -18.39
N THR A 244 10.41 3.47 -18.25
CA THR A 244 10.28 2.21 -18.99
C THR A 244 10.25 2.43 -20.50
N MET A 245 9.50 3.44 -20.96
CA MET A 245 9.40 3.77 -22.40
C MET A 245 10.70 4.35 -22.98
N MET A 246 11.55 4.94 -22.13
CA MET A 246 12.89 5.38 -22.51
C MET A 246 13.88 4.22 -22.62
N GLY A 247 13.47 3.00 -22.26
CA GLY A 247 14.30 1.81 -22.34
C GLY A 247 15.30 1.64 -21.20
N PHE A 248 15.11 2.34 -20.08
CA PHE A 248 15.98 2.18 -18.93
C PHE A 248 15.82 0.79 -18.29
N SER A 249 16.95 0.20 -17.87
CA SER A 249 16.94 -1.05 -17.12
C SER A 249 16.26 -0.87 -15.76
N THR A 250 15.70 -1.94 -15.22
CA THR A 250 15.02 -1.92 -13.90
C THR A 250 15.93 -1.37 -12.79
N GLN A 251 17.24 -1.67 -12.86
CA GLN A 251 18.24 -1.19 -11.89
C GLN A 251 18.40 0.34 -11.96
N LEU A 252 18.48 0.88 -13.18
CA LEU A 252 18.61 2.32 -13.38
C LEU A 252 17.32 3.05 -12.98
N MET A 253 16.16 2.46 -13.27
CA MET A 253 14.87 3.01 -12.82
C MET A 253 14.79 3.09 -11.29
N GLN A 254 15.24 2.06 -10.58
CA GLN A 254 15.29 2.06 -9.11
C GLN A 254 16.22 3.15 -8.57
N LEU A 255 17.37 3.35 -9.19
CA LEU A 255 18.31 4.41 -8.82
C LEU A 255 17.64 5.79 -8.99
N ILE A 256 17.03 6.05 -10.14
CA ILE A 256 16.33 7.32 -10.41
C ILE A 256 15.19 7.53 -9.42
N GLN A 257 14.37 6.52 -9.17
CA GLN A 257 13.29 6.58 -8.20
C GLN A 257 13.80 6.88 -6.78
N GLY A 258 14.92 6.26 -6.38
CA GLY A 258 15.57 6.53 -5.10
C GLY A 258 16.06 7.97 -4.97
N VAL A 259 16.69 8.51 -6.02
CA VAL A 259 17.14 9.91 -6.06
C VAL A 259 15.95 10.87 -6.00
N VAL A 260 14.91 10.62 -6.80
CA VAL A 260 13.67 11.42 -6.78
C VAL A 260 13.05 11.40 -5.38
N PHE A 261 12.93 10.22 -4.77
CA PHE A 261 12.40 10.09 -3.41
C PHE A 261 13.22 10.87 -2.39
N LEU A 262 14.56 10.76 -2.45
CA LEU A 262 15.47 11.49 -1.55
C LEU A 262 15.29 13.00 -1.68
N VAL A 263 15.20 13.52 -2.92
CA VAL A 263 15.01 14.95 -3.17
C VAL A 263 13.67 15.42 -2.61
N PHE A 264 12.59 14.67 -2.87
CA PHE A 264 11.27 15.02 -2.35
C PHE A 264 11.23 14.97 -0.81
N VAL A 265 11.83 13.94 -0.21
CA VAL A 265 11.95 13.86 1.25
C VAL A 265 12.72 15.04 1.80
N ALA A 266 13.84 15.42 1.18
CA ALA A 266 14.67 16.56 1.63
C ALA A 266 13.93 17.92 1.52
N VAL A 267 13.08 18.07 0.50
CA VAL A 267 12.30 19.31 0.26
C VAL A 267 11.06 19.38 1.15
N PHE A 268 10.33 18.24 1.28
CA PHE A 268 9.05 18.18 2.00
C PHE A 268 9.17 17.61 3.42
N ALA A 269 10.36 17.14 3.82
CA ALA A 269 10.59 16.86 5.24
C ALA A 269 10.34 18.16 6.00
N ASP A 270 9.24 18.20 6.74
CA ASP A 270 9.07 19.24 7.74
C ASP A 270 10.35 19.23 8.56
N ARG A 271 11.10 20.32 8.47
CA ARG A 271 12.21 20.56 9.38
C ARG A 271 11.54 20.75 10.75
N GLN A 272 11.26 19.66 11.42
CA GLN A 272 11.09 19.66 12.85
C GLN A 272 12.47 19.99 13.47
N SER A 273 12.93 21.18 13.03
CA SER A 273 14.05 21.83 13.61
C SER A 273 13.63 22.24 15.01
N LEU A 274 14.31 21.66 15.99
CA LEU A 274 14.62 22.37 17.24
C LEU A 274 13.41 22.75 18.11
N GLN A 275 12.55 21.76 18.43
CA GLN A 275 11.85 21.79 19.69
C GLN A 275 12.30 20.62 20.57
N VAL A 276 13.59 20.56 20.78
CA VAL A 276 14.20 19.99 21.96
C VAL A 276 14.53 21.21 22.84
N ILE A 277 13.58 21.64 23.63
CA ILE A 277 13.77 22.29 24.93
C ILE A 277 12.63 21.78 25.82
#